data_62e8187524f9b81aedb5468041ed1e74
#
_entry.id   62e8187524f9b81aedb5468041ed1e74
#
_cell.length_a   1.000
_cell.length_b   1.000
_cell.length_c   1.000
_cell.angle_alpha   90.00
_cell.angle_beta   90.00
_cell.angle_gamma   90.00
#
_symmetry.space_group_name_H-M   'P 1'
#
loop_
_entity.id
_entity.type
_entity.pdbx_description
1 polymer ?
#
loop_
_entity_poly.entity_id
_entity_poly.type
_entity_poly.pdbx_seq_one_letter_code
_entity_poly.pdbx_strand_id
1 'polypeptide(L)'
;MIGIFDSGIGGVTILKEILKENFDYHYLYYSDSKNNPYGDKKQKEIETIVFGIVETLIARGCQIIVIACNTASTVCVKKLREKYKNISFIATEPAYKMIHDYNNDGKTLVMATKATIESKKFQDLYKLYDNHKTILYP
;
A
#
# COMPACT_ATOMS: atom_id res chain seq x y z
N MET A 1 13.33 14.40 5.18
CA MET A 1 11.93 14.59 4.75
C MET A 1 11.26 13.23 4.57
N ILE A 2 9.99 13.11 4.95
CA ILE A 2 9.18 11.90 4.78
C ILE A 2 8.17 12.16 3.67
N GLY A 3 8.20 11.34 2.62
CA GLY A 3 7.20 11.33 1.56
C GLY A 3 6.07 10.35 1.90
N ILE A 4 4.82 10.75 1.71
CA ILE A 4 3.66 9.87 1.87
C ILE A 4 2.87 9.94 0.58
N PHE A 5 2.58 8.80 -0.05
CA PHE A 5 1.74 8.83 -1.24
C PHE A 5 0.59 7.83 -1.20
N ASP A 6 -0.50 8.20 -1.85
CA ASP A 6 -1.67 7.37 -2.08
C ASP A 6 -2.20 7.57 -3.51
N SER A 7 -2.94 6.62 -4.02
CA SER A 7 -3.62 6.73 -5.32
C SER A 7 -4.78 7.73 -5.31
N GLY A 8 -5.25 8.13 -4.12
CA GLY A 8 -6.37 9.05 -3.95
C GLY A 8 -6.26 9.85 -2.65
N ILE A 9 -7.33 9.88 -1.86
CA ILE A 9 -7.41 10.66 -0.62
C ILE A 9 -7.33 9.79 0.65
N GLY A 10 -7.41 8.47 0.54
CA GLY A 10 -7.43 7.54 1.68
C GLY A 10 -6.19 7.66 2.56
N GLY A 11 -5.04 7.90 1.96
CA GLY A 11 -3.77 8.07 2.66
C GLY A 11 -3.71 9.29 3.60
N VAL A 12 -4.64 10.23 3.50
CA VAL A 12 -4.76 11.36 4.44
C VAL A 12 -5.04 10.87 5.87
N THR A 13 -5.74 9.75 6.03
CA THR A 13 -5.97 9.17 7.36
C THR A 13 -4.67 8.69 7.98
N ILE A 14 -3.80 8.07 7.19
CA ILE A 14 -2.46 7.65 7.64
C ILE A 14 -1.59 8.87 7.97
N LEU A 15 -1.61 9.90 7.12
CA LEU A 15 -0.90 11.14 7.40
C LEU A 15 -1.37 11.76 8.73
N LYS A 16 -2.68 11.82 8.98
CA LYS A 16 -3.23 12.35 10.24
C LYS A 16 -2.71 11.60 11.47
N GLU A 17 -2.64 10.27 11.41
CA GLU A 17 -2.09 9.47 12.51
C GLU A 17 -0.58 9.74 12.72
N ILE A 18 0.19 9.82 11.64
CA ILE A 18 1.63 10.15 11.73
C ILE A 18 1.84 11.52 12.37
N LEU A 19 1.02 12.52 12.02
CA LEU A 19 1.13 13.87 12.58
C LEU A 19 0.79 13.96 14.08
N LYS A 20 -0.02 13.05 14.61
CA LYS A 20 -0.33 12.99 16.06
C LYS A 20 0.90 12.63 16.90
N GLU A 21 1.84 11.87 16.33
CA GLU A 21 3.07 11.49 17.02
C GLU A 21 4.05 12.66 17.21
N ASN A 22 3.74 13.81 16.59
CA ASN A 22 4.47 15.08 16.73
C ASN A 22 6.00 14.97 16.50
N PHE A 23 6.41 14.14 15.54
CA PHE A 23 7.81 14.07 15.12
C PHE A 23 8.23 15.37 14.41
N ASP A 24 9.41 15.87 14.74
CA ASP A 24 10.01 17.06 14.08
C ASP A 24 10.56 16.67 12.68
N TYR A 25 9.65 16.34 11.77
CA TYR A 25 9.98 16.04 10.38
C TYR A 25 9.17 16.90 9.41
N HIS A 26 9.77 17.19 8.27
CA HIS A 26 9.02 17.73 7.13
C HIS A 26 8.34 16.59 6.39
N TYR A 27 7.05 16.77 6.08
CA TYR A 27 6.22 15.79 5.39
C TYR A 27 5.82 16.32 4.01
N LEU A 28 5.88 15.45 3.00
CA LEU A 28 5.38 15.71 1.66
C LEU A 28 4.32 14.68 1.31
N TYR A 29 3.07 15.11 1.20
CA TYR A 29 1.96 14.24 0.79
C TYR A 29 1.72 14.35 -0.72
N TYR A 30 1.66 13.22 -1.40
CA TYR A 30 1.37 13.12 -2.82
C TYR A 30 0.11 12.28 -3.04
N SER A 31 -0.95 12.89 -3.60
CA SER A 31 -2.18 12.21 -4.04
C SER A 31 -2.17 12.05 -5.55
N ASP A 32 -2.20 10.81 -6.04
CA ASP A 32 -2.25 10.54 -7.49
C ASP A 32 -3.69 10.46 -8.01
N SER A 33 -4.46 11.50 -7.75
CA SER A 33 -5.86 11.59 -8.19
C SER A 33 -6.03 11.49 -9.70
N LYS A 34 -4.99 11.83 -10.47
CA LYS A 34 -5.01 11.79 -11.94
C LYS A 34 -5.13 10.36 -12.47
N ASN A 35 -4.44 9.42 -11.84
CA ASN A 35 -4.38 8.02 -12.30
C ASN A 35 -5.30 7.09 -11.50
N ASN A 36 -6.08 7.62 -10.54
CA ASN A 36 -7.05 6.85 -9.80
C ASN A 36 -8.26 6.45 -10.71
N PRO A 37 -8.85 5.24 -10.54
CA PRO A 37 -8.52 4.19 -9.59
C PRO A 37 -7.39 3.25 -10.07
N TYR A 38 -6.52 2.80 -9.14
CA TYR A 38 -5.47 1.83 -9.43
C TYR A 38 -6.01 0.39 -9.59
N GLY A 39 -7.18 0.12 -9.02
CA GLY A 39 -7.77 -1.22 -9.00
C GLY A 39 -8.06 -1.80 -10.40
N ASP A 40 -8.36 -0.92 -11.36
CA ASP A 40 -8.72 -1.29 -12.73
C ASP A 40 -7.51 -1.38 -13.67
N LYS A 41 -6.32 -1.03 -13.19
CA LYS A 41 -5.10 -0.98 -13.98
C LYS A 41 -4.33 -2.29 -13.94
N LYS A 42 -3.62 -2.57 -15.06
CA LYS A 42 -2.67 -3.69 -15.10
C LYS A 42 -1.49 -3.42 -14.17
N GLN A 43 -0.94 -4.47 -13.57
CA GLN A 43 0.19 -4.37 -12.65
C GLN A 43 1.36 -3.58 -13.23
N LYS A 44 1.72 -3.80 -14.51
CA LYS A 44 2.81 -3.08 -15.18
C LYS A 44 2.55 -1.57 -15.29
N GLU A 45 1.30 -1.17 -15.50
CA GLU A 45 0.90 0.24 -15.53
C GLU A 45 1.03 0.87 -14.14
N ILE A 46 0.54 0.19 -13.10
CA ILE A 46 0.69 0.62 -11.71
C ILE A 46 2.18 0.78 -11.35
N GLU A 47 3.01 -0.19 -11.73
CA GLU A 47 4.46 -0.11 -11.51
C GLU A 47 5.05 1.15 -12.15
N THR A 48 4.75 1.42 -13.42
CA THR A 48 5.26 2.61 -14.11
C THR A 48 4.87 3.91 -13.40
N ILE A 49 3.61 4.04 -13.02
CA ILE A 49 3.10 5.20 -12.29
C ILE A 49 3.79 5.36 -10.94
N VAL A 50 3.82 4.30 -10.14
CA VAL A 50 4.36 4.32 -8.78
C VAL A 50 5.85 4.60 -8.76
N PHE A 51 6.62 4.05 -9.70
CA PHE A 51 8.04 4.35 -9.83
C PHE A 51 8.27 5.83 -10.17
N GLY A 52 7.49 6.43 -11.06
CA GLY A 52 7.58 7.86 -11.37
C GLY A 52 7.25 8.75 -10.16
N ILE A 53 6.25 8.38 -9.35
CA ILE A 53 5.92 9.08 -8.10
C ILE A 53 7.08 8.98 -7.11
N VAL A 54 7.63 7.78 -6.91
CA VAL A 54 8.77 7.56 -6.02
C VAL A 54 9.99 8.38 -6.45
N GLU A 55 10.31 8.41 -7.74
CA GLU A 55 11.40 9.24 -8.27
C GLU A 55 11.16 10.73 -8.02
N THR A 56 9.91 11.18 -8.15
CA THR A 56 9.53 12.57 -7.82
C THR A 56 9.75 12.87 -6.33
N LEU A 57 9.34 11.97 -5.44
CA LEU A 57 9.53 12.14 -3.99
C LEU A 57 11.02 12.14 -3.61
N ILE A 58 11.82 11.26 -4.21
CA ILE A 58 13.28 11.21 -4.01
C ILE A 58 13.92 12.51 -4.48
N ALA A 59 13.56 13.02 -5.66
CA ALA A 59 14.05 14.30 -6.20
C ALA A 59 13.70 15.50 -5.30
N ARG A 60 12.62 15.40 -4.51
CA ARG A 60 12.23 16.38 -3.49
C ARG A 60 12.95 16.20 -2.14
N GLY A 61 13.88 15.24 -2.03
CA GLY A 61 14.69 15.01 -0.83
C GLY A 61 14.04 14.05 0.19
N CYS A 62 13.03 13.26 -0.20
CA CYS A 62 12.47 12.24 0.68
C CYS A 62 13.43 11.05 0.80
N GLN A 63 13.78 10.69 2.02
CA GLN A 63 14.62 9.52 2.36
C GLN A 63 13.79 8.37 2.95
N ILE A 64 12.60 8.69 3.44
CA ILE A 64 11.60 7.73 3.92
C ILE A 64 10.34 7.95 3.08
N ILE A 65 9.77 6.88 2.53
CA ILE A 65 8.55 6.93 1.72
C ILE A 65 7.51 5.97 2.29
N VAL A 66 6.38 6.54 2.70
CA VAL A 66 5.20 5.79 3.16
C VAL A 66 4.26 5.57 1.96
N ILE A 67 4.05 4.31 1.62
CA ILE A 67 3.09 3.91 0.58
C ILE A 67 1.75 3.62 1.28
N ALA A 68 0.86 4.61 1.26
CA ALA A 68 -0.43 4.54 1.94
C ALA A 68 -1.52 3.82 1.12
N CYS A 69 -1.25 3.51 -0.14
CA CYS A 69 -2.13 2.79 -1.04
C CYS A 69 -1.88 1.27 -0.95
N ASN A 70 -2.91 0.49 -0.57
CA ASN A 70 -2.80 -0.98 -0.50
C ASN A 70 -2.45 -1.60 -1.86
N THR A 71 -3.07 -1.13 -2.94
CA THR A 71 -2.80 -1.64 -4.30
C THR A 71 -1.36 -1.38 -4.71
N ALA A 72 -0.85 -0.15 -4.53
CA ALA A 72 0.54 0.19 -4.83
C ALA A 72 1.52 -0.60 -3.94
N SER A 73 1.20 -0.77 -2.66
CA SER A 73 2.02 -1.53 -1.72
C SER A 73 2.18 -2.99 -2.15
N THR A 74 1.07 -3.66 -2.48
CA THR A 74 1.10 -5.08 -2.87
C THR A 74 1.82 -5.31 -4.19
N VAL A 75 1.66 -4.40 -5.15
CA VAL A 75 2.25 -4.52 -6.49
C VAL A 75 3.72 -4.14 -6.52
N CYS A 76 4.12 -3.07 -5.80
CA CYS A 76 5.39 -2.39 -6.05
C CYS A 76 6.43 -2.50 -4.94
N VAL A 77 6.05 -2.66 -3.65
CA VAL A 77 6.96 -2.45 -2.52
C VAL A 77 8.24 -3.30 -2.60
N LYS A 78 8.14 -4.56 -3.02
CA LYS A 78 9.31 -5.45 -3.15
C LYS A 78 10.29 -4.90 -4.17
N LYS A 79 9.82 -4.56 -5.36
CA LYS A 79 10.65 -4.03 -6.46
C LYS A 79 11.25 -2.67 -6.11
N LEU A 80 10.52 -1.82 -5.39
CA LEU A 80 11.02 -0.52 -4.92
C LEU A 80 12.18 -0.70 -3.94
N ARG A 81 12.05 -1.59 -2.95
CA ARG A 81 13.12 -1.93 -2.01
C ARG A 81 14.35 -2.55 -2.67
N GLU A 82 14.15 -3.30 -3.75
CA GLU A 82 15.24 -3.87 -4.55
C GLU A 82 15.98 -2.79 -5.34
N LYS A 83 15.28 -1.83 -5.94
CA LYS A 83 15.86 -0.77 -6.78
C LYS A 83 16.50 0.37 -5.96
N TYR A 84 15.85 0.83 -4.89
CA TYR A 84 16.26 2.01 -4.15
C TYR A 84 16.78 1.65 -2.75
N LYS A 85 18.00 1.11 -2.67
CA LYS A 85 18.59 0.60 -1.41
C LYS A 85 18.79 1.66 -0.32
N ASN A 86 18.92 2.92 -0.70
CA ASN A 86 19.16 4.05 0.22
C ASN A 86 17.85 4.72 0.66
N ILE A 87 16.69 4.23 0.24
CA ILE A 87 15.38 4.77 0.60
C ILE A 87 14.67 3.77 1.51
N SER A 88 14.16 4.24 2.63
CA SER A 88 13.33 3.44 3.53
C SER A 88 11.86 3.44 3.07
N PHE A 89 11.31 2.27 2.77
CA PHE A 89 9.90 2.13 2.38
C PHE A 89 9.08 1.53 3.50
N ILE A 90 8.07 2.28 3.97
CA ILE A 90 6.99 1.83 4.85
C ILE A 90 5.76 1.65 3.97
N ALA A 91 5.12 0.49 4.01
CA ALA A 91 4.00 0.19 3.14
C ALA A 91 2.84 -0.39 3.95
N THR A 92 1.61 -0.01 3.59
CA THR A 92 0.42 -0.64 4.13
C THR A 92 0.33 -2.10 3.69
N GLU A 93 -0.23 -2.94 4.53
CA GLU A 93 -0.50 -4.33 4.21
C GLU A 93 -1.99 -4.63 4.36
N PRO A 94 -2.55 -5.51 3.52
CA PRO A 94 -3.90 -5.99 3.75
C PRO A 94 -4.04 -6.58 5.16
N ALA A 95 -5.08 -6.18 5.87
CA ALA A 95 -5.32 -6.60 7.27
C ALA A 95 -5.73 -8.08 7.40
N TYR A 96 -5.58 -8.90 6.35
CA TYR A 96 -6.04 -10.28 6.31
C TYR A 96 -5.43 -11.17 7.40
N LYS A 97 -4.14 -10.97 7.70
CA LYS A 97 -3.47 -11.67 8.81
C LYS A 97 -4.13 -11.40 10.17
N MET A 98 -4.58 -10.18 10.40
CA MET A 98 -5.19 -9.80 11.68
C MET A 98 -6.46 -10.60 11.97
N ILE A 99 -7.21 -10.98 10.95
CA ILE A 99 -8.43 -11.79 11.10
C ILE A 99 -8.10 -13.15 11.70
N HIS A 100 -7.04 -13.78 11.22
CA HIS A 100 -6.54 -15.04 11.75
C HIS A 100 -6.05 -14.88 13.20
N ASP A 101 -5.28 -13.83 13.48
CA ASP A 101 -4.69 -13.59 14.80
C ASP A 101 -5.76 -13.30 15.88
N TYR A 102 -6.92 -12.73 15.50
CA TYR A 102 -8.05 -12.52 16.41
C TYR A 102 -8.98 -13.76 16.56
N ASN A 103 -8.61 -14.90 15.97
CA ASN A 103 -9.32 -16.18 16.09
C ASN A 103 -10.85 -16.04 15.93
N ASN A 104 -11.27 -15.41 14.87
CA ASN A 104 -12.68 -15.15 14.60
C ASN A 104 -13.33 -16.38 13.94
N ASP A 105 -14.20 -17.07 14.66
CA ASP A 105 -14.96 -18.22 14.14
C ASP A 105 -16.03 -17.84 13.09
N GLY A 106 -16.21 -16.56 12.85
CA GLY A 106 -17.15 -16.03 11.89
C GLY A 106 -16.69 -16.16 10.43
N LYS A 107 -17.60 -15.86 9.51
CA LYS A 107 -17.30 -15.70 8.09
C LYS A 107 -16.63 -14.35 7.87
N THR A 108 -15.60 -14.29 7.04
CA THR A 108 -14.88 -13.09 6.70
C THR A 108 -15.18 -12.67 5.26
N LEU A 109 -15.62 -11.42 5.08
CA LEU A 109 -15.72 -10.79 3.76
C LEU A 109 -14.52 -9.88 3.56
N VAL A 110 -13.69 -10.19 2.57
CA VAL A 110 -12.56 -9.34 2.16
C VAL A 110 -12.98 -8.53 0.95
N MET A 111 -13.01 -7.21 1.12
CA MET A 111 -13.27 -6.24 0.05
C MET A 111 -11.93 -5.58 -0.33
N ALA A 112 -11.47 -5.79 -1.56
CA ALA A 112 -10.23 -5.21 -2.05
C ALA A 112 -10.28 -5.07 -3.56
N THR A 113 -9.42 -4.21 -4.13
CA THR A 113 -9.34 -4.08 -5.58
C THR A 113 -8.89 -5.40 -6.23
N LYS A 114 -9.31 -5.63 -7.47
CA LYS A 114 -8.91 -6.80 -8.26
C LYS A 114 -7.38 -6.95 -8.29
N ALA A 115 -6.65 -5.86 -8.54
CA ALA A 115 -5.19 -5.86 -8.53
C ALA A 115 -4.59 -6.30 -7.18
N THR A 116 -5.23 -5.97 -6.05
CA THR A 116 -4.82 -6.44 -4.72
C THR A 116 -5.09 -7.93 -4.55
N ILE A 117 -6.30 -8.39 -4.86
CA ILE A 117 -6.71 -9.81 -4.72
C ILE A 117 -5.84 -10.72 -5.61
N GLU A 118 -5.56 -10.31 -6.85
CA GLU A 118 -4.75 -11.07 -7.79
C GLU A 118 -3.24 -10.97 -7.54
N SER A 119 -2.80 -10.07 -6.64
CA SER A 119 -1.38 -9.92 -6.34
C SER A 119 -0.82 -11.18 -5.68
N LYS A 120 0.44 -11.54 -6.05
CA LYS A 120 1.13 -12.68 -5.43
C LYS A 120 1.19 -12.54 -3.91
N LYS A 121 1.45 -11.34 -3.40
CA LYS A 121 1.53 -11.08 -1.96
C LYS A 121 0.22 -11.42 -1.24
N PHE A 122 -0.93 -10.98 -1.78
CA PHE A 122 -2.23 -11.29 -1.18
C PHE A 122 -2.54 -12.79 -1.28
N GLN A 123 -2.28 -13.41 -2.43
CA GLN A 123 -2.51 -14.83 -2.64
C GLN A 123 -1.67 -15.72 -1.71
N ASP A 124 -0.43 -15.33 -1.44
CA ASP A 124 0.43 -16.04 -0.49
C ASP A 124 -0.13 -15.93 0.95
N LEU A 125 -0.59 -14.73 1.36
CA LEU A 125 -1.27 -14.53 2.64
C LEU A 125 -2.58 -15.30 2.73
N TYR A 126 -3.38 -15.26 1.68
CA TYR A 126 -4.65 -15.97 1.62
C TYR A 126 -4.45 -17.49 1.82
N LYS A 127 -3.51 -18.09 1.08
CA LYS A 127 -3.18 -19.53 1.22
C LYS A 127 -2.68 -19.90 2.61
N LEU A 128 -1.95 -18.98 3.26
CA LEU A 128 -1.38 -19.24 4.59
C LEU A 128 -2.42 -19.16 5.71
N TYR A 129 -3.40 -18.27 5.58
CA TYR A 129 -4.33 -17.94 6.66
C TYR A 129 -5.79 -18.28 6.37
N ASP A 130 -6.14 -18.76 5.16
CA ASP A 130 -7.53 -19.11 4.85
C ASP A 130 -7.99 -20.33 5.64
N ASN A 131 -9.11 -20.17 6.32
CA ASN A 131 -9.80 -21.21 7.08
C ASN A 131 -11.08 -21.70 6.37
N HIS A 132 -11.21 -21.49 5.07
CA HIS A 132 -12.39 -21.80 4.25
C HIS A 132 -13.68 -21.05 4.61
N LYS A 133 -13.56 -19.98 5.42
CA LYS A 133 -14.68 -19.10 5.82
C LYS A 133 -14.58 -17.71 5.17
N THR A 134 -13.61 -17.52 4.28
CA THR A 134 -13.34 -16.22 3.63
C THR A 134 -14.05 -16.12 2.28
N ILE A 135 -14.73 -15.01 2.07
CA ILE A 135 -15.34 -14.62 0.79
C ILE A 135 -14.54 -13.44 0.25
N LEU A 136 -14.00 -13.57 -0.97
CA LEU A 136 -13.29 -12.49 -1.65
C LEU A 136 -14.28 -11.73 -2.55
N TYR A 137 -14.32 -10.40 -2.40
CA TYR A 137 -15.12 -9.52 -3.21
C TYR A 137 -14.22 -8.42 -3.82
N PRO A 138 -13.97 -8.48 -5.16
CA PRO A 138 -13.14 -7.51 -5.86
C PRO A 138 -13.85 -6.17 -6.11
#